data_4708fdd177d1edff931e28898f504d84
#
_entry.id   4708fdd177d1edff931e28898f504d84
#
_cell.length_a   1.000
_cell.length_b   1.000
_cell.length_c   1.000
_cell.angle_alpha   90.00
_cell.angle_beta   90.00
_cell.angle_gamma   90.00
#
_symmetry.space_group_name_H-M   'P 1'
#
loop_
_entity.id
_entity.type
_entity.pdbx_description
1 polymer ?
#
loop_
_entity_poly.entity_id
_entity_poly.type
_entity_poly.pdbx_seq_one_letter_code
_entity_poly.pdbx_strand_id
1 'polypeptide(L)'
;MNTITPNKTLGWLVGACTARINGSTGCFAERLQRGVHAAGLREALRQGEPALSAFLVDNDKERALVQAVQVLTCAPDRFSPAQLAALSDAGFSSQAAFSLLLRCALCGWINRLKIALGEPAA
;
A
#
# COMPACT_ATOMS: atom_id res chain seq x y z
N MET A 1 9.40 17.14 12.18
CA MET A 1 9.06 16.50 12.25
C MET A 1 8.70 15.49 12.43
N ASN A 2 8.36 15.20 12.63
CA ASN A 2 8.13 14.22 12.89
C ASN A 2 7.42 13.44 12.38
N THR A 3 7.84 12.61 11.84
CA THR A 3 6.98 11.78 11.19
C THR A 3 6.04 11.12 12.05
N ILE A 4 4.81 11.28 11.78
CA ILE A 4 3.79 10.77 12.59
C ILE A 4 3.60 9.30 12.38
N THR A 5 3.66 8.86 11.12
CA THR A 5 3.50 7.45 10.80
C THR A 5 4.87 6.81 10.59
N PRO A 6 5.26 5.85 11.42
CA PRO A 6 6.57 5.20 11.25
C PRO A 6 6.67 4.49 9.91
N ASN A 7 7.86 4.45 9.36
CA ASN A 7 8.11 3.78 8.09
C ASN A 7 7.67 2.31 8.11
N LYS A 8 7.81 1.66 9.26
CA LYS A 8 7.37 0.27 9.42
C LYS A 8 5.87 0.14 9.17
N THR A 9 5.08 1.04 9.73
CA THR A 9 3.63 1.04 9.52
C THR A 9 3.28 1.33 8.07
N LEU A 10 3.98 2.26 7.45
CA LEU A 10 3.78 2.56 6.03
C LEU A 10 4.09 1.34 5.17
N GLY A 11 5.13 0.60 5.52
CA GLY A 11 5.46 -0.64 4.82
C GLY A 11 4.35 -1.67 4.89
N TRP A 12 3.73 -1.83 6.06
CA TRP A 12 2.60 -2.74 6.20
C TRP A 12 1.39 -2.27 5.40
N LEU A 13 1.16 -0.95 5.37
CA LEU A 13 0.08 -0.38 4.56
C LEU A 13 0.29 -0.68 3.07
N VAL A 14 1.49 -0.49 2.56
CA VAL A 14 1.82 -0.81 1.18
C VAL A 14 1.55 -2.28 0.90
N GLY A 15 2.01 -3.17 1.78
CA GLY A 15 1.82 -4.59 1.61
C GLY A 15 0.36 -4.99 1.61
N ALA A 16 -0.44 -4.42 2.50
CA ALA A 16 -1.87 -4.72 2.57
C ALA A 16 -2.60 -4.25 1.31
N CYS A 17 -2.32 -3.04 0.84
CA CYS A 17 -2.94 -2.51 -0.37
C CYS A 17 -2.57 -3.36 -1.59
N THR A 18 -1.29 -3.72 -1.72
CA THR A 18 -0.83 -4.52 -2.84
C THR A 18 -1.51 -5.89 -2.84
N ALA A 19 -1.57 -6.55 -1.68
CA ALA A 19 -2.19 -7.86 -1.56
C ALA A 19 -3.69 -7.80 -1.88
N ARG A 20 -4.37 -6.75 -1.45
CA ARG A 20 -5.79 -6.61 -1.74
C ARG A 20 -6.03 -6.44 -3.23
N ILE A 21 -5.25 -5.60 -3.88
CA ILE A 21 -5.38 -5.38 -5.32
C ILE A 21 -5.12 -6.67 -6.09
N ASN A 22 -4.11 -7.44 -5.69
CA ASN A 22 -3.76 -8.68 -6.37
C ASN A 22 -4.65 -9.86 -5.99
N GLY A 23 -5.51 -9.70 -4.99
CA GLY A 23 -6.40 -10.78 -4.56
C GLY A 23 -5.73 -11.86 -3.72
N SER A 24 -4.58 -11.57 -3.11
CA SER A 24 -3.92 -12.52 -2.23
C SER A 24 -4.50 -12.39 -0.83
N THR A 25 -5.57 -13.13 -0.55
CA THR A 25 -6.35 -12.98 0.67
C THR A 25 -5.55 -13.32 1.93
N GLY A 26 -4.72 -14.35 1.86
CA GLY A 26 -3.87 -14.73 2.98
C GLY A 26 -2.84 -13.66 3.31
N CYS A 27 -2.18 -13.11 2.31
CA CYS A 27 -1.21 -12.04 2.52
C CYS A 27 -1.89 -10.78 3.06
N PHE A 28 -3.07 -10.46 2.55
CA PHE A 28 -3.82 -9.30 3.02
C PHE A 28 -4.16 -9.43 4.51
N ALA A 29 -4.71 -10.57 4.89
CA ALA A 29 -5.10 -10.82 6.29
C ALA A 29 -3.89 -10.74 7.22
N GLU A 30 -2.78 -11.33 6.82
CA GLU A 30 -1.56 -11.33 7.63
C GLU A 30 -1.03 -9.91 7.83
N ARG A 31 -1.01 -9.12 6.77
CA ARG A 31 -0.49 -7.76 6.86
C ARG A 31 -1.37 -6.85 7.69
N LEU A 32 -2.69 -7.02 7.60
CA LEU A 32 -3.60 -6.30 8.47
C LEU A 32 -3.34 -6.66 9.93
N GLN A 33 -3.24 -7.95 10.22
CA GLN A 33 -3.09 -8.42 11.58
C GLN A 33 -1.77 -7.97 12.19
N ARG A 34 -0.70 -8.03 11.43
CA ARG A 34 0.64 -7.76 11.95
C ARG A 34 1.00 -6.28 12.00
N GLY A 35 0.50 -5.48 11.06
CA GLY A 35 1.06 -4.15 10.88
C GLY A 35 0.09 -3.01 10.84
N VAL A 36 -1.20 -3.26 10.73
CA VAL A 36 -2.20 -2.19 10.65
C VAL A 36 -3.08 -2.30 11.88
N HIS A 37 -2.84 -1.46 12.86
CA HIS A 37 -3.50 -1.57 14.16
C HIS A 37 -4.65 -0.59 14.35
N ALA A 38 -4.68 0.50 13.60
CA ALA A 38 -5.78 1.45 13.72
C ALA A 38 -7.06 0.84 13.17
N ALA A 39 -8.07 0.67 14.04
CA ALA A 39 -9.29 -0.04 13.68
C ALA A 39 -9.99 0.56 12.47
N GLY A 40 -10.06 1.89 12.39
CA GLY A 40 -10.70 2.56 11.26
C GLY A 40 -9.98 2.29 9.94
N LEU A 41 -8.67 2.31 9.97
CA LEU A 41 -7.88 2.03 8.77
C LEU A 41 -8.03 0.58 8.32
N ARG A 42 -8.05 -0.35 9.28
CA ARG A 42 -8.25 -1.78 8.95
C ARG A 42 -9.58 -1.99 8.27
N GLU A 43 -10.63 -1.37 8.79
CA GLU A 43 -11.95 -1.52 8.20
C GLU A 43 -12.02 -0.88 6.82
N ALA A 44 -11.42 0.31 6.67
CA ALA A 44 -11.38 0.98 5.37
C ALA A 44 -10.64 0.13 4.33
N LEU A 45 -9.54 -0.51 4.72
CA LEU A 45 -8.80 -1.42 3.83
C LEU A 45 -9.65 -2.62 3.43
N ARG A 46 -10.41 -3.19 4.37
CA ARG A 46 -11.28 -4.32 4.06
C ARG A 46 -12.37 -3.94 3.07
N GLN A 47 -12.93 -2.74 3.21
CA GLN A 47 -13.97 -2.28 2.31
C GLN A 47 -13.42 -1.89 0.94
N GLY A 48 -12.17 -1.47 0.88
CA GLY A 48 -11.54 -1.04 -0.36
C GLY A 48 -11.92 0.36 -0.75
N GLU A 49 -11.81 0.68 -2.02
CA GLU A 49 -12.23 1.96 -2.53
C GLU A 49 -13.76 1.97 -2.69
N PRO A 50 -14.44 3.09 -2.44
CA PRO A 50 -13.90 4.41 -2.11
C PRO A 50 -13.71 4.65 -0.61
N ALA A 51 -13.97 3.66 0.24
CA ALA A 51 -13.89 3.84 1.69
C ALA A 51 -12.50 4.24 2.14
N LEU A 52 -11.47 3.65 1.54
CA LEU A 52 -10.09 3.96 1.91
C LEU A 52 -9.74 5.41 1.57
N SER A 53 -10.13 5.88 0.39
CA SER A 53 -9.88 7.27 0.01
C SER A 53 -10.60 8.23 0.94
N ALA A 54 -11.82 7.91 1.33
CA ALA A 54 -12.58 8.74 2.26
C ALA A 54 -11.90 8.78 3.63
N PHE A 55 -11.41 7.65 4.09
CA PHE A 55 -10.72 7.58 5.39
C PHE A 55 -9.44 8.41 5.38
N LEU A 56 -8.72 8.43 4.24
CA LEU A 56 -7.43 9.09 4.12
C LEU A 56 -7.53 10.53 3.62
N VAL A 57 -8.72 11.10 3.55
CA VAL A 57 -8.92 12.42 2.94
C VAL A 57 -8.04 13.50 3.56
N ASP A 58 -7.79 13.43 4.87
CA ASP A 58 -6.96 14.42 5.56
C ASP A 58 -5.54 13.93 5.82
N ASN A 59 -5.16 12.82 5.23
CA ASN A 59 -3.84 12.23 5.42
C ASN A 59 -3.11 12.20 4.10
N ASP A 60 -2.54 13.34 3.71
CA ASP A 60 -1.92 13.51 2.40
C ASP A 60 -0.82 12.49 2.14
N LYS A 61 -0.03 12.19 3.17
CA LYS A 61 1.10 11.28 3.04
C LYS A 61 0.65 9.87 2.69
N GLU A 62 -0.26 9.34 3.48
CA GLU A 62 -0.79 7.99 3.26
C GLU A 62 -1.60 7.93 1.97
N ARG A 63 -2.35 8.98 1.67
CA ARG A 63 -3.15 9.03 0.45
C ARG A 63 -2.27 9.00 -0.81
N ALA A 64 -1.20 9.79 -0.83
CA ALA A 64 -0.27 9.80 -1.95
C ALA A 64 0.39 8.43 -2.13
N LEU A 65 0.74 7.79 -1.02
CA LEU A 65 1.36 6.48 -1.05
C LEU A 65 0.40 5.43 -1.60
N VAL A 66 -0.84 5.42 -1.12
CA VAL A 66 -1.85 4.45 -1.59
C VAL A 66 -2.12 4.64 -3.08
N GLN A 67 -2.18 5.88 -3.55
CA GLN A 67 -2.38 6.15 -4.97
C GLN A 67 -1.20 5.65 -5.81
N ALA A 68 0.02 5.86 -5.34
CA ALA A 68 1.20 5.37 -6.04
C ALA A 68 1.22 3.84 -6.10
N VAL A 69 0.87 3.19 -5.00
CA VAL A 69 0.78 1.73 -4.94
C VAL A 69 -0.27 1.22 -5.93
N GLN A 70 -1.39 1.90 -6.02
CA GLN A 70 -2.46 1.51 -6.91
C GLN A 70 -2.03 1.57 -8.37
N VAL A 71 -1.38 2.66 -8.76
CA VAL A 71 -0.87 2.79 -10.14
C VAL A 71 0.21 1.75 -10.41
N LEU A 72 1.17 1.60 -9.52
CA LEU A 72 2.27 0.66 -9.74
C LEU A 72 1.77 -0.79 -9.84
N THR A 73 0.74 -1.13 -9.08
CA THR A 73 0.22 -2.50 -9.06
C THR A 73 -0.74 -2.77 -10.22
N CYS A 74 -1.63 -1.83 -10.51
CA CYS A 74 -2.68 -2.04 -11.52
C CYS A 74 -2.24 -1.65 -12.92
N ALA A 75 -1.42 -0.62 -13.05
CA ALA A 75 -1.05 -0.08 -14.36
C ALA A 75 0.38 0.46 -14.31
N PRO A 76 1.37 -0.43 -14.15
CA PRO A 76 2.75 0.01 -13.98
C PRO A 76 3.28 0.81 -15.17
N ASP A 77 2.73 0.58 -16.36
CA ASP A 77 3.10 1.34 -17.55
C ASP A 77 2.66 2.80 -17.48
N ARG A 78 1.75 3.12 -16.56
CA ARG A 78 1.28 4.50 -16.34
C ARG A 78 1.98 5.19 -15.19
N PHE A 79 2.86 4.48 -14.48
CA PHE A 79 3.62 5.10 -13.41
C PHE A 79 4.59 6.09 -14.03
N SER A 80 4.54 7.33 -13.60
CA SER A 80 5.27 8.42 -14.22
C SER A 80 5.90 9.32 -13.16
N PRO A 81 6.72 10.29 -13.59
CA PRO A 81 7.25 11.26 -12.63
C PRO A 81 6.19 11.99 -11.82
N ALA A 82 4.93 12.03 -12.30
CA ALA A 82 3.86 12.66 -11.54
C ALA A 82 3.61 11.96 -10.20
N GLN A 83 3.69 10.62 -10.17
CA GLN A 83 3.52 9.89 -8.91
C GLN A 83 4.67 10.18 -7.96
N LEU A 84 5.89 10.27 -8.49
CA LEU A 84 7.05 10.62 -7.68
C LEU A 84 6.95 12.02 -7.11
N ALA A 85 6.50 12.95 -7.94
CA ALA A 85 6.29 14.34 -7.49
C ALA A 85 5.25 14.40 -6.38
N ALA A 86 4.16 13.65 -6.50
CA ALA A 86 3.12 13.61 -5.49
C ALA A 86 3.66 13.07 -4.16
N LEU A 87 4.51 12.05 -4.21
CA LEU A 87 5.12 11.53 -2.98
C LEU A 87 6.06 12.54 -2.35
N SER A 88 6.86 13.23 -3.17
CA SER A 88 7.75 14.28 -2.68
C SER A 88 6.96 15.42 -2.05
N ASP A 89 5.89 15.85 -2.70
CA ASP A 89 5.02 16.93 -2.19
C ASP A 89 4.36 16.53 -0.89
N ALA A 90 4.09 15.25 -0.70
CA ALA A 90 3.48 14.74 0.53
C ALA A 90 4.49 14.56 1.66
N GLY A 91 5.78 14.79 1.39
CA GLY A 91 6.80 14.78 2.42
C GLY A 91 7.73 13.58 2.42
N PHE A 92 7.67 12.72 1.41
CA PHE A 92 8.59 11.59 1.33
C PHE A 92 9.92 12.01 0.72
N SER A 93 11.02 11.60 1.33
CA SER A 93 12.32 11.72 0.68
C SER A 93 12.39 10.75 -0.49
N SER A 94 13.32 11.00 -1.42
CA SER A 94 13.52 10.09 -2.55
C SER A 94 13.83 8.68 -2.09
N GLN A 95 14.66 8.56 -1.04
CA GLN A 95 15.04 7.26 -0.51
C GLN A 95 13.84 6.53 0.11
N ALA A 96 13.02 7.23 0.89
CA ALA A 96 11.84 6.63 1.50
C ALA A 96 10.84 6.20 0.43
N ALA A 97 10.62 7.05 -0.56
CA ALA A 97 9.72 6.72 -1.67
C ALA A 97 10.20 5.48 -2.41
N PHE A 98 11.49 5.43 -2.74
CA PHE A 98 12.04 4.27 -3.44
C PHE A 98 11.87 2.99 -2.62
N SER A 99 12.18 3.04 -1.32
CA SER A 99 12.05 1.87 -0.45
C SER A 99 10.62 1.36 -0.40
N LEU A 100 9.64 2.25 -0.31
CA LEU A 100 8.23 1.86 -0.24
C LEU A 100 7.73 1.32 -1.58
N LEU A 101 8.16 1.92 -2.70
CA LEU A 101 7.79 1.42 -4.01
C LEU A 101 8.44 0.07 -4.29
N LEU A 102 9.68 -0.13 -3.85
CA LEU A 102 10.33 -1.43 -3.96
C LEU A 102 9.57 -2.47 -3.15
N ARG A 103 9.13 -2.13 -1.96
CA ARG A 103 8.29 -3.04 -1.15
C ARG A 103 7.01 -3.39 -1.89
N CYS A 104 6.37 -2.43 -2.53
CA CYS A 104 5.19 -2.67 -3.35
C CYS A 104 5.48 -3.70 -4.44
N ALA A 105 6.56 -3.52 -5.17
CA ALA A 105 6.94 -4.42 -6.26
C ALA A 105 7.21 -5.82 -5.75
N LEU A 106 7.96 -5.94 -4.64
CA LEU A 106 8.27 -7.25 -4.06
C LEU A 106 7.03 -7.94 -3.51
N CYS A 107 6.15 -7.20 -2.84
CA CYS A 107 4.89 -7.75 -2.36
C CYS A 107 4.03 -8.25 -3.51
N GLY A 108 3.96 -7.48 -4.59
CA GLY A 108 3.21 -7.87 -5.78
C GLY A 108 3.73 -9.17 -6.37
N TRP A 109 5.04 -9.30 -6.46
CA TRP A 109 5.66 -10.52 -6.97
C TRP A 109 5.34 -11.72 -6.07
N ILE A 110 5.48 -11.55 -4.75
CA ILE A 110 5.18 -12.61 -3.80
C ILE A 110 3.71 -13.00 -3.85
N ASN A 111 2.81 -12.02 -3.94
CA ASN A 111 1.37 -12.28 -4.05
C ASN A 111 1.08 -13.16 -5.27
N ARG A 112 1.63 -12.79 -6.42
CA ARG A 112 1.39 -13.53 -7.66
C ARG A 112 1.95 -14.92 -7.60
N LEU A 113 3.14 -15.08 -7.01
CA LEU A 113 3.76 -16.38 -6.86
C LEU A 113 2.91 -17.29 -5.97
N LYS A 114 2.44 -16.79 -4.84
CA LYS A 114 1.61 -17.57 -3.92
C LYS A 114 0.30 -17.98 -4.58
N ILE A 115 -0.33 -17.08 -5.32
CA ILE A 115 -1.57 -17.40 -6.03
C ILE A 115 -1.30 -18.49 -7.07
N ALA A 116 -0.21 -18.37 -7.83
CA ALA A 116 0.15 -19.34 -8.85
C ALA A 116 0.44 -20.72 -8.27
N LEU A 117 0.99 -20.76 -7.05
CA LEU A 117 1.30 -22.02 -6.37
C LEU A 117 0.12 -22.59 -5.60
N GLY A 118 -1.05 -21.97 -5.69
CA GLY A 118 -2.24 -22.49 -5.05
C GLY A 118 -2.44 -22.01 -3.63
N GLU A 119 -2.17 -20.74 -3.35
CA GLU A 119 -2.45 -20.16 -2.06
C GLU A 119 -3.91 -20.37 -1.71
N PRO A 120 -4.21 -20.92 -0.53
CA PRO A 120 -5.61 -21.14 -0.16
C PRO A 120 -6.30 -19.80 0.02
N ALA A 121 -7.55 -19.72 -0.39
CA ALA A 121 -8.39 -18.58 -0.13
C ALA A 121 -8.60 -18.48 1.37
N ALA A 122 -8.39 -17.33 1.92
CA ALA A 122 -8.51 -17.15 3.35
C ALA A 122 -9.97 -17.14 3.80
#